data_3fe903c77b426363be7360ff7045b7c0
#
_entry.id   3fe903c77b426363be7360ff7045b7c0
#
_cell.length_a   1.000
_cell.length_b   1.000
_cell.length_c   1.000
_cell.angle_alpha   90.00
_cell.angle_beta   90.00
_cell.angle_gamma   90.00
#
_symmetry.space_group_name_H-M   'P 1'
#
loop_
_entity.id
_entity.type
_entity.pdbx_description
1 polymer ?
#
loop_
_entity_poly.entity_id
_entity_poly.type
_entity_poly.pdbx_seq_one_letter_code
_entity_poly.pdbx_strand_id
1 'polypeptide(L)'
;MRAFITVAHTQNLTQAAERLFLSQPAVSAQIKAIESDVGTPLFIRTSNGMQLTRAGEVLLPEAEALMQHKHRLEKFAETLSEHFVFHAQLGLIHPIASHKVTELTRLIQQRSPDVQLHIQYGMSGEILERLTAKRLHGGFFLGNIEGRSLQCRFLQNIAYALICPDGEEDKLRRGLPKSLNDYTWIEMSGISGSHKNLQQFWHRHKLSPKKQIICDYPQTIIDLVADGAGLAMVPKHTAKAARTQGKPVALIDEFEQSLPLHFVYLDEYGTDHALLLLLDCVLEVWQAEIGKA
;
A
#
# COMPACT_ATOMS: atom_id res chain seq x y z
N MET A 1 -27.11 19.07 -3.36
CA MET A 1 -26.05 18.24 -3.96
C MET A 1 -26.58 16.89 -4.51
N ARG A 2 -27.39 16.10 -3.76
CA ARG A 2 -27.99 14.84 -4.28
C ARG A 2 -28.72 15.02 -5.62
N ALA A 3 -29.55 16.08 -5.78
CA ALA A 3 -30.27 16.35 -7.02
C ALA A 3 -29.31 16.53 -8.21
N PHE A 4 -28.22 17.27 -8.03
CA PHE A 4 -27.19 17.48 -9.06
C PHE A 4 -26.61 16.14 -9.54
N ILE A 5 -26.11 15.31 -8.63
CA ILE A 5 -25.54 13.99 -8.97
C ILE A 5 -26.57 13.09 -9.65
N THR A 6 -27.81 13.03 -9.11
CA THR A 6 -28.84 12.15 -9.68
C THR A 6 -29.24 12.59 -11.08
N VAL A 7 -29.38 13.90 -11.34
CA VAL A 7 -29.66 14.42 -12.69
C VAL A 7 -28.48 14.18 -13.64
N ALA A 8 -27.23 14.31 -13.17
CA ALA A 8 -26.05 14.02 -13.96
C ALA A 8 -26.04 12.56 -14.46
N HIS A 9 -26.38 11.60 -13.58
CA HIS A 9 -26.42 10.18 -13.94
C HIS A 9 -27.65 9.76 -14.76
N THR A 10 -28.82 10.34 -14.47
CA THR A 10 -30.04 9.98 -15.22
C THR A 10 -30.20 10.74 -16.52
N GLN A 11 -29.55 11.89 -16.64
CA GLN A 11 -29.72 12.85 -17.75
C GLN A 11 -31.18 13.24 -18.01
N ASN A 12 -32.07 12.96 -17.05
CA ASN A 12 -33.51 13.15 -17.15
C ASN A 12 -34.13 13.61 -15.81
N LEU A 13 -34.70 14.82 -15.80
CA LEU A 13 -35.30 15.42 -14.60
C LEU A 13 -36.43 14.60 -14.01
N THR A 14 -37.27 13.96 -14.84
CA THR A 14 -38.39 13.14 -14.36
C THR A 14 -37.89 11.87 -13.67
N GLN A 15 -36.97 11.15 -14.30
CA GLN A 15 -36.33 9.98 -13.69
C GLN A 15 -35.55 10.33 -12.42
N ALA A 16 -34.88 11.49 -12.41
CA ALA A 16 -34.19 11.96 -11.21
C ALA A 16 -35.17 12.26 -10.08
N ALA A 17 -36.32 12.86 -10.40
CA ALA A 17 -37.37 13.15 -9.44
C ALA A 17 -37.97 11.87 -8.82
N GLU A 18 -38.26 10.86 -9.64
CA GLU A 18 -38.67 9.54 -9.18
C GLU A 18 -37.69 8.89 -8.22
N ARG A 19 -36.39 8.86 -8.60
CA ARG A 19 -35.33 8.29 -7.76
C ARG A 19 -35.12 9.01 -6.43
N LEU A 20 -35.41 10.30 -6.40
CA LEU A 20 -35.30 11.14 -5.21
C LEU A 20 -36.59 11.23 -4.38
N PHE A 21 -37.69 10.63 -4.85
CA PHE A 21 -39.01 10.75 -4.26
C PHE A 21 -39.45 12.23 -4.14
N LEU A 22 -39.17 13.02 -5.16
CA LEU A 22 -39.49 14.44 -5.26
C LEU A 22 -40.34 14.74 -6.51
N SER A 23 -40.95 15.91 -6.58
CA SER A 23 -41.53 16.40 -7.81
C SER A 23 -40.44 16.95 -8.75
N GLN A 24 -40.68 16.88 -10.07
CA GLN A 24 -39.75 17.46 -11.06
C GLN A 24 -39.47 18.96 -10.84
N PRO A 25 -40.48 19.81 -10.50
CA PRO A 25 -40.22 21.21 -10.14
C PRO A 25 -39.31 21.37 -8.94
N ALA A 26 -39.43 20.50 -7.92
CA ALA A 26 -38.54 20.54 -6.75
C ALA A 26 -37.10 20.21 -7.10
N VAL A 27 -36.86 19.19 -7.93
CA VAL A 27 -35.51 18.86 -8.43
C VAL A 27 -34.96 20.03 -9.26
N SER A 28 -35.74 20.62 -10.16
CA SER A 28 -35.31 21.76 -10.96
C SER A 28 -34.98 22.97 -10.09
N ALA A 29 -35.76 23.24 -9.02
CA ALA A 29 -35.43 24.32 -8.08
C ALA A 29 -34.09 24.06 -7.32
N GLN A 30 -33.85 22.81 -6.90
CA GLN A 30 -32.59 22.45 -6.25
C GLN A 30 -31.36 22.61 -7.19
N ILE A 31 -31.52 22.26 -8.46
CA ILE A 31 -30.44 22.49 -9.46
C ILE A 31 -30.19 23.98 -9.61
N LYS A 32 -31.24 24.79 -9.80
CA LYS A 32 -31.09 26.25 -9.93
C LYS A 32 -30.43 26.90 -8.71
N ALA A 33 -30.75 26.41 -7.50
CA ALA A 33 -30.11 26.90 -6.29
C ALA A 33 -28.58 26.63 -6.30
N ILE A 34 -28.18 25.41 -6.67
CA ILE A 34 -26.74 25.06 -6.78
C ILE A 34 -26.06 25.90 -7.87
N GLU A 35 -26.69 26.07 -9.03
CA GLU A 35 -26.16 26.90 -10.12
C GLU A 35 -26.00 28.37 -9.69
N SER A 36 -26.94 28.87 -8.88
CA SER A 36 -26.86 30.21 -8.29
C SER A 36 -25.71 30.34 -7.29
N ASP A 37 -25.51 29.34 -6.43
CA ASP A 37 -24.44 29.34 -5.45
C ASP A 37 -23.04 29.25 -6.11
N VAL A 38 -22.94 28.47 -7.18
CA VAL A 38 -21.69 28.29 -7.96
C VAL A 38 -21.46 29.46 -8.95
N GLY A 39 -22.52 30.20 -9.28
CA GLY A 39 -22.45 31.34 -10.19
C GLY A 39 -22.33 30.97 -11.68
N THR A 40 -22.58 29.70 -12.04
CA THR A 40 -22.51 29.23 -13.43
C THR A 40 -23.49 28.08 -13.67
N PRO A 41 -24.07 27.94 -14.88
CA PRO A 41 -24.88 26.79 -15.24
C PRO A 41 -24.09 25.48 -15.19
N LEU A 42 -24.66 24.47 -14.57
CA LEU A 42 -24.07 23.12 -14.48
C LEU A 42 -24.71 22.16 -15.49
N PHE A 43 -25.88 22.49 -16.02
CA PHE A 43 -26.59 21.73 -17.03
C PHE A 43 -27.01 22.57 -18.22
N ILE A 44 -27.07 21.93 -19.38
CA ILE A 44 -27.75 22.42 -20.58
C ILE A 44 -28.91 21.50 -20.93
N ARG A 45 -30.04 22.09 -21.36
CA ARG A 45 -31.17 21.32 -21.89
C ARG A 45 -30.94 21.02 -23.37
N THR A 46 -31.05 19.77 -23.75
CA THR A 46 -30.96 19.33 -25.12
C THR A 46 -32.26 18.58 -25.52
N SER A 47 -32.41 18.27 -26.81
CA SER A 47 -33.49 17.39 -27.29
C SER A 47 -33.50 16.01 -26.63
N ASN A 48 -32.34 15.56 -26.14
CA ASN A 48 -32.14 14.24 -25.53
C ASN A 48 -32.15 14.27 -23.98
N GLY A 49 -32.47 15.42 -23.35
CA GLY A 49 -32.54 15.57 -21.91
C GLY A 49 -31.57 16.60 -21.33
N MET A 50 -31.07 16.34 -20.14
CA MET A 50 -30.14 17.20 -19.41
C MET A 50 -28.70 16.72 -19.57
N GLN A 51 -27.83 17.57 -20.08
CA GLN A 51 -26.40 17.27 -20.21
C GLN A 51 -25.58 18.20 -19.32
N LEU A 52 -24.47 17.72 -18.79
CA LEU A 52 -23.55 18.54 -18.01
C LEU A 52 -22.87 19.58 -18.90
N THR A 53 -22.67 20.77 -18.36
CA THR A 53 -21.73 21.74 -18.89
C THR A 53 -20.29 21.34 -18.50
N ARG A 54 -19.30 22.02 -19.06
CA ARG A 54 -17.91 21.81 -18.62
C ARG A 54 -17.73 22.07 -17.11
N ALA A 55 -18.43 23.05 -16.54
CA ALA A 55 -18.44 23.31 -15.11
C ALA A 55 -19.10 22.15 -14.34
N GLY A 56 -20.18 21.58 -14.85
CA GLY A 56 -20.85 20.42 -14.29
C GLY A 56 -19.98 19.18 -14.30
N GLU A 57 -19.24 18.92 -15.38
CA GLU A 57 -18.30 17.80 -15.47
C GLU A 57 -17.17 17.89 -14.43
N VAL A 58 -16.65 19.09 -14.19
CA VAL A 58 -15.58 19.31 -13.19
C VAL A 58 -16.13 19.23 -11.77
N LEU A 59 -17.36 19.69 -11.53
CA LEU A 59 -17.98 19.67 -10.20
C LEU A 59 -18.46 18.27 -9.79
N LEU A 60 -18.82 17.39 -10.73
CA LEU A 60 -19.41 16.10 -10.43
C LEU A 60 -18.56 15.21 -9.52
N PRO A 61 -17.27 14.97 -9.80
CA PRO A 61 -16.44 14.14 -8.93
C PRO A 61 -16.31 14.71 -7.51
N GLU A 62 -16.20 16.04 -7.36
CA GLU A 62 -16.12 16.68 -6.04
C GLU A 62 -17.47 16.57 -5.28
N ALA A 63 -18.58 16.66 -5.99
CA ALA A 63 -19.92 16.49 -5.43
C ALA A 63 -20.13 15.04 -4.95
N GLU A 64 -19.68 14.06 -5.71
CA GLU A 64 -19.71 12.64 -5.34
C GLU A 64 -18.83 12.36 -4.12
N ALA A 65 -17.62 12.89 -4.09
CA ALA A 65 -16.71 12.79 -2.95
C ALA A 65 -17.33 13.39 -1.67
N LEU A 66 -17.96 14.56 -1.77
CA LEU A 66 -18.66 15.19 -0.65
C LEU A 66 -19.80 14.32 -0.12
N MET A 67 -20.60 13.71 -1.00
CA MET A 67 -21.69 12.82 -0.59
C MET A 67 -21.19 11.53 0.06
N GLN A 68 -20.08 11.00 -0.39
CA GLN A 68 -19.41 9.88 0.26
C GLN A 68 -18.90 10.26 1.66
N HIS A 69 -18.32 11.46 1.82
CA HIS A 69 -17.89 11.99 3.13
C HIS A 69 -19.08 12.16 4.08
N LYS A 70 -20.20 12.70 3.58
CA LYS A 70 -21.41 12.83 4.37
C LYS A 70 -21.92 11.48 4.85
N HIS A 71 -21.99 10.48 3.98
CA HIS A 71 -22.45 9.14 4.35
C HIS A 71 -21.55 8.48 5.40
N ARG A 72 -20.21 8.70 5.30
CA ARG A 72 -19.25 8.26 6.33
C ARG A 72 -19.53 8.89 7.70
N LEU A 73 -19.75 10.20 7.70
CA LEU A 73 -20.04 10.93 8.93
C LEU A 73 -21.35 10.44 9.57
N GLU A 74 -22.39 10.17 8.76
CA GLU A 74 -23.67 9.63 9.24
C GLU A 74 -23.46 8.24 9.87
N LYS A 75 -22.76 7.33 9.19
CA LYS A 75 -22.41 6.01 9.75
C LYS A 75 -21.57 6.12 11.02
N PHE A 76 -20.60 7.03 11.03
CA PHE A 76 -19.78 7.27 12.22
C PHE A 76 -20.63 7.79 13.39
N ALA A 77 -21.57 8.71 13.14
CA ALA A 77 -22.46 9.23 14.16
C ALA A 77 -23.38 8.15 14.74
N GLU A 78 -23.84 7.19 13.93
CA GLU A 78 -24.61 6.03 14.39
C GLU A 78 -23.79 5.15 15.36
N THR A 79 -22.47 5.09 15.19
CA THR A 79 -21.57 4.30 16.03
C THR A 79 -21.17 5.00 17.33
N LEU A 80 -21.38 6.32 17.47
CA LEU A 80 -21.03 7.06 18.68
C LEU A 80 -21.93 6.73 19.90
N SER A 81 -23.03 6.03 19.69
CA SER A 81 -23.98 5.66 20.74
C SER A 81 -23.64 4.35 21.48
N GLU A 82 -22.71 3.56 20.97
CA GLU A 82 -22.24 2.31 21.57
C GLU A 82 -20.71 2.36 21.74
N HIS A 83 -20.16 1.70 22.76
CA HIS A 83 -18.70 1.53 22.92
C HIS A 83 -18.19 0.72 21.74
N PHE A 84 -17.74 1.41 20.71
CA PHE A 84 -17.46 0.83 19.40
C PHE A 84 -16.03 0.29 19.36
N VAL A 85 -15.89 -1.00 19.64
CA VAL A 85 -14.68 -1.76 19.33
C VAL A 85 -14.70 -2.05 17.83
N PHE A 86 -13.88 -1.36 17.05
CA PHE A 86 -13.72 -1.69 15.65
C PHE A 86 -12.42 -2.44 15.38
N HIS A 87 -12.45 -3.31 14.38
CA HIS A 87 -11.32 -4.16 14.03
C HIS A 87 -10.54 -3.54 12.88
N ALA A 88 -9.23 -3.34 13.08
CA ALA A 88 -8.32 -2.95 12.01
C ALA A 88 -7.40 -4.13 11.64
N GLN A 89 -7.46 -4.59 10.41
CA GLN A 89 -6.67 -5.71 9.87
C GLN A 89 -5.53 -5.15 9.04
N LEU A 90 -4.28 -5.30 9.52
CA LEU A 90 -3.07 -4.77 8.89
C LEU A 90 -2.15 -5.89 8.41
N GLY A 91 -1.79 -5.86 7.13
CA GLY A 91 -0.79 -6.76 6.56
C GLY A 91 0.63 -6.20 6.69
N LEU A 92 1.54 -6.94 7.32
CA LEU A 92 2.96 -6.59 7.40
C LEU A 92 3.82 -7.54 6.57
N ILE A 93 4.97 -7.03 6.12
CA ILE A 93 6.04 -7.80 5.46
C ILE A 93 7.36 -7.64 6.21
N HIS A 94 8.23 -8.61 6.09
CA HIS A 94 9.48 -8.68 6.88
C HIS A 94 10.51 -7.55 6.68
N PRO A 95 10.65 -6.87 5.54
CA PRO A 95 11.60 -5.78 5.41
C PRO A 95 11.32 -4.56 6.31
N ILE A 96 10.18 -4.52 6.99
CA ILE A 96 9.83 -3.40 7.87
C ILE A 96 10.56 -3.54 9.20
N ALA A 97 11.32 -2.52 9.57
CA ALA A 97 12.05 -2.50 10.83
C ALA A 97 11.10 -2.50 12.04
N SER A 98 11.42 -3.28 13.07
CA SER A 98 10.57 -3.47 14.25
C SER A 98 10.20 -2.16 14.96
N HIS A 99 11.11 -1.18 15.01
CA HIS A 99 10.82 0.11 15.63
C HIS A 99 9.68 0.87 14.89
N LYS A 100 9.59 0.74 13.54
CA LYS A 100 8.50 1.33 12.76
C LYS A 100 7.15 0.69 13.10
N VAL A 101 7.13 -0.64 13.27
CA VAL A 101 5.93 -1.37 13.67
C VAL A 101 5.48 -0.93 15.06
N THR A 102 6.42 -0.79 16.00
CA THR A 102 6.14 -0.35 17.38
C THR A 102 5.60 1.09 17.40
N GLU A 103 6.22 2.00 16.63
CA GLU A 103 5.78 3.39 16.51
C GLU A 103 4.38 3.48 15.91
N LEU A 104 4.12 2.73 14.82
CA LEU A 104 2.81 2.66 14.17
C LEU A 104 1.73 2.15 15.13
N THR A 105 2.01 1.06 15.85
CA THR A 105 1.06 0.48 16.81
C THR A 105 0.73 1.46 17.92
N ARG A 106 1.75 2.13 18.49
CA ARG A 106 1.57 3.16 19.52
C ARG A 106 0.70 4.31 19.02
N LEU A 107 0.95 4.79 17.80
CA LEU A 107 0.20 5.90 17.21
C LEU A 107 -1.27 5.52 16.94
N ILE A 108 -1.52 4.31 16.44
CA ILE A 108 -2.87 3.78 16.23
C ILE A 108 -3.64 3.73 17.55
N GLN A 109 -3.04 3.18 18.62
CA GLN A 109 -3.67 3.09 19.93
C GLN A 109 -3.91 4.46 20.58
N GLN A 110 -3.03 5.44 20.35
CA GLN A 110 -3.23 6.81 20.83
C GLN A 110 -4.40 7.51 20.14
N ARG A 111 -4.58 7.31 18.83
CA ARG A 111 -5.66 7.92 18.05
C ARG A 111 -6.99 7.23 18.23
N SER A 112 -6.97 5.95 18.50
CA SER A 112 -8.16 5.13 18.68
C SER A 112 -7.90 4.06 19.75
N PRO A 113 -8.13 4.41 21.05
CA PRO A 113 -7.88 3.50 22.17
C PRO A 113 -8.69 2.21 22.12
N ASP A 114 -9.89 2.23 21.51
CA ASP A 114 -10.80 1.11 21.44
C ASP A 114 -10.61 0.23 20.18
N VAL A 115 -9.57 0.51 19.37
CA VAL A 115 -9.29 -0.29 18.18
C VAL A 115 -8.71 -1.65 18.57
N GLN A 116 -9.28 -2.72 18.02
CA GLN A 116 -8.65 -4.04 18.00
C GLN A 116 -7.79 -4.17 16.74
N LEU A 117 -6.50 -3.90 16.88
CA LEU A 117 -5.54 -4.02 15.78
C LEU A 117 -5.07 -5.47 15.65
N HIS A 118 -5.33 -6.07 14.48
CA HIS A 118 -4.83 -7.39 14.13
C HIS A 118 -3.74 -7.27 13.07
N ILE A 119 -2.52 -7.62 13.43
CA ILE A 119 -1.36 -7.58 12.55
C ILE A 119 -1.07 -8.97 12.01
N GLN A 120 -1.04 -9.11 10.69
CA GLN A 120 -0.77 -10.37 10.00
C GLN A 120 0.50 -10.24 9.15
N TYR A 121 1.49 -11.06 9.44
CA TYR A 121 2.68 -11.14 8.60
C TYR A 121 2.45 -12.02 7.36
N GLY A 122 3.14 -11.68 6.29
CA GLY A 122 3.13 -12.44 5.05
C GLY A 122 4.15 -11.93 4.04
N MET A 123 4.20 -12.58 2.88
CA MET A 123 4.92 -12.08 1.71
C MET A 123 4.04 -11.13 0.90
N SER A 124 4.67 -10.30 0.04
CA SER A 124 3.95 -9.30 -0.76
C SER A 124 2.77 -9.90 -1.55
N GLY A 125 2.92 -11.08 -2.14
CA GLY A 125 1.84 -11.76 -2.86
C GLY A 125 0.69 -12.21 -1.95
N GLU A 126 0.99 -12.73 -0.74
CA GLU A 126 -0.03 -13.11 0.24
C GLU A 126 -0.80 -11.90 0.76
N ILE A 127 -0.11 -10.77 0.98
CA ILE A 127 -0.77 -9.51 1.38
C ILE A 127 -1.75 -9.06 0.30
N LEU A 128 -1.37 -9.10 -0.97
CA LEU A 128 -2.27 -8.79 -2.08
C LEU A 128 -3.48 -9.73 -2.16
N GLU A 129 -3.25 -11.02 -1.99
CA GLU A 129 -4.34 -12.02 -1.96
C GLU A 129 -5.34 -11.74 -0.83
N ARG A 130 -4.82 -11.48 0.39
CA ARG A 130 -5.67 -11.17 1.55
C ARG A 130 -6.41 -9.84 1.40
N LEU A 131 -5.81 -8.84 0.75
CA LEU A 131 -6.47 -7.57 0.41
C LEU A 131 -7.61 -7.79 -0.59
N THR A 132 -7.35 -8.50 -1.70
CA THR A 132 -8.39 -8.79 -2.72
C THR A 132 -9.51 -9.65 -2.17
N ALA A 133 -9.21 -10.55 -1.22
CA ALA A 133 -10.21 -11.33 -0.49
C ALA A 133 -10.90 -10.54 0.64
N LYS A 134 -10.65 -9.23 0.77
CA LYS A 134 -11.22 -8.33 1.80
C LYS A 134 -10.96 -8.78 3.25
N ARG A 135 -9.85 -9.48 3.47
CA ARG A 135 -9.41 -9.94 4.80
C ARG A 135 -8.46 -8.95 5.48
N LEU A 136 -7.99 -7.92 4.78
CA LEU A 136 -7.16 -6.83 5.28
C LEU A 136 -7.76 -5.50 4.84
N HIS A 137 -7.67 -4.47 5.69
CA HIS A 137 -8.02 -3.10 5.32
C HIS A 137 -6.89 -2.42 4.57
N GLY A 138 -5.65 -2.71 4.93
CA GLY A 138 -4.44 -2.22 4.27
C GLY A 138 -3.25 -3.12 4.56
N GLY A 139 -2.18 -2.96 3.79
CA GLY A 139 -0.98 -3.75 3.99
C GLY A 139 0.25 -3.16 3.29
N PHE A 140 1.40 -3.69 3.65
CA PHE A 140 2.66 -3.29 3.05
C PHE A 140 3.01 -4.20 1.88
N PHE A 141 3.62 -3.62 0.87
CA PHE A 141 4.04 -4.31 -0.34
C PHE A 141 5.43 -3.84 -0.78
N LEU A 142 6.29 -4.77 -1.14
CA LEU A 142 7.63 -4.51 -1.62
C LEU A 142 7.73 -4.77 -3.12
N GLY A 143 8.20 -3.78 -3.86
CA GLY A 143 8.35 -3.84 -5.30
C GLY A 143 7.33 -3.02 -6.06
N ASN A 144 7.31 -3.15 -7.38
CA ASN A 144 6.37 -2.47 -8.25
C ASN A 144 5.01 -3.18 -8.24
N ILE A 145 3.95 -2.39 -8.21
CA ILE A 145 2.56 -2.89 -8.18
C ILE A 145 1.96 -2.69 -9.57
N GLU A 146 1.42 -3.77 -10.11
CA GLU A 146 0.63 -3.77 -11.33
C GLU A 146 -0.81 -4.15 -10.97
N GLY A 147 -1.78 -3.29 -11.27
CA GLY A 147 -3.21 -3.57 -11.05
C GLY A 147 -4.05 -2.30 -10.93
N ARG A 148 -5.29 -2.32 -11.48
CA ARG A 148 -6.16 -1.14 -11.53
C ARG A 148 -7.09 -0.97 -10.32
N SER A 149 -7.26 -1.99 -9.49
CA SER A 149 -8.19 -1.98 -8.35
C SER A 149 -7.53 -1.65 -7.01
N LEU A 150 -6.20 -1.49 -7.00
CA LEU A 150 -5.42 -1.21 -5.80
C LEU A 150 -4.94 0.24 -5.82
N GLN A 151 -5.14 0.92 -4.71
CA GLN A 151 -4.48 2.18 -4.40
C GLN A 151 -3.15 1.89 -3.70
N CYS A 152 -2.13 2.68 -3.99
CA CYS A 152 -0.83 2.55 -3.35
C CYS A 152 -0.28 3.91 -2.94
N ARG A 153 0.40 3.93 -1.80
CA ARG A 153 1.17 5.08 -1.31
C ARG A 153 2.62 4.65 -1.18
N PHE A 154 3.49 5.29 -1.95
CA PHE A 154 4.93 5.10 -1.79
C PHE A 154 5.36 5.60 -0.42
N LEU A 155 6.19 4.82 0.27
CA LEU A 155 6.69 5.15 1.60
C LEU A 155 8.18 5.45 1.59
N GLN A 156 8.98 4.52 1.08
CA GLN A 156 10.43 4.65 1.01
C GLN A 156 11.04 3.60 0.08
N ASN A 157 12.32 3.72 -0.20
CA ASN A 157 13.08 2.65 -0.82
C ASN A 157 13.80 1.82 0.23
N ILE A 158 13.73 0.49 0.13
CA ILE A 158 14.47 -0.45 0.97
C ILE A 158 15.73 -0.88 0.23
N ALA A 159 16.87 -0.50 0.77
CA ALA A 159 18.17 -0.93 0.24
C ALA A 159 18.42 -2.41 0.56
N TYR A 160 18.86 -3.16 -0.44
CA TYR A 160 19.28 -4.56 -0.35
C TYR A 160 20.79 -4.67 -0.61
N ALA A 161 21.43 -5.56 0.10
CA ALA A 161 22.85 -5.88 -0.08
C ALA A 161 23.03 -7.38 -0.24
N LEU A 162 24.04 -7.76 -1.04
CA LEU A 162 24.51 -9.13 -1.10
C LEU A 162 25.30 -9.42 0.19
N ILE A 163 25.02 -10.58 0.82
CA ILE A 163 25.76 -11.07 1.97
C ILE A 163 26.42 -12.42 1.67
N CYS A 164 27.57 -12.63 2.27
CA CYS A 164 28.33 -13.88 2.23
C CYS A 164 28.80 -14.26 3.64
N PRO A 165 29.30 -15.48 3.87
CA PRO A 165 29.97 -15.83 5.10
C PRO A 165 31.16 -14.90 5.36
N ASP A 166 31.41 -14.56 6.63
CA ASP A 166 32.54 -13.74 7.04
C ASP A 166 33.87 -14.39 6.64
N GLY A 167 34.79 -13.59 6.12
CA GLY A 167 36.11 -14.08 5.60
C GLY A 167 36.10 -14.61 4.16
N GLU A 168 34.94 -14.75 3.51
CA GLU A 168 34.84 -15.14 2.10
C GLU A 168 34.80 -13.95 1.11
N GLU A 169 34.70 -12.70 1.59
CA GLU A 169 34.51 -11.50 0.77
C GLU A 169 35.64 -11.28 -0.25
N ASP A 170 36.87 -11.45 0.14
CA ASP A 170 38.04 -11.23 -0.76
C ASP A 170 38.11 -12.29 -1.86
N LYS A 171 37.76 -13.54 -1.55
CA LYS A 171 37.68 -14.62 -2.52
C LYS A 171 36.52 -14.35 -3.52
N LEU A 172 35.38 -13.91 -3.02
CA LEU A 172 34.23 -13.59 -3.83
C LEU A 172 34.53 -12.42 -4.78
N ARG A 173 35.12 -11.33 -4.27
CA ARG A 173 35.46 -10.12 -5.03
C ARG A 173 36.38 -10.37 -6.21
N ARG A 174 37.35 -11.26 -6.06
CA ARG A 174 38.34 -11.55 -7.13
C ARG A 174 37.74 -12.08 -8.43
N GLY A 175 36.55 -12.70 -8.37
CA GLY A 175 35.90 -13.30 -9.53
C GLY A 175 34.59 -12.65 -9.96
N LEU A 176 34.20 -11.52 -9.36
CA LEU A 176 32.92 -10.86 -9.63
C LEU A 176 32.77 -10.43 -11.08
N PRO A 177 31.55 -10.49 -11.65
CA PRO A 177 30.35 -11.11 -11.09
C PRO A 177 30.26 -12.62 -11.32
N LYS A 178 31.12 -13.22 -12.14
CA LYS A 178 31.02 -14.62 -12.61
C LYS A 178 31.13 -15.64 -11.49
N SER A 179 31.96 -15.37 -10.47
CA SER A 179 32.12 -16.23 -9.29
C SER A 179 30.80 -16.50 -8.54
N LEU A 180 29.83 -15.61 -8.66
CA LEU A 180 28.52 -15.73 -8.03
C LEU A 180 27.72 -16.96 -8.52
N ASN A 181 28.05 -17.50 -9.71
CA ASN A 181 27.40 -18.71 -10.23
C ASN A 181 27.84 -20.00 -9.51
N ASP A 182 29.00 -19.98 -8.85
CA ASP A 182 29.57 -21.17 -8.22
C ASP A 182 29.04 -21.39 -6.79
N TYR A 183 28.39 -20.36 -6.24
CA TYR A 183 27.81 -20.41 -4.91
C TYR A 183 26.37 -20.92 -4.93
N THR A 184 25.94 -21.49 -3.82
CA THR A 184 24.52 -21.72 -3.54
C THR A 184 23.87 -20.39 -3.20
N TRP A 185 22.70 -20.11 -3.79
CA TRP A 185 21.90 -18.93 -3.45
C TRP A 185 20.76 -19.32 -2.52
N ILE A 186 20.59 -18.53 -1.46
CA ILE A 186 19.52 -18.69 -0.50
C ILE A 186 18.53 -17.56 -0.76
N GLU A 187 17.31 -17.91 -1.12
CA GLU A 187 16.28 -16.96 -1.55
C GLU A 187 14.92 -17.27 -0.97
N MET A 188 14.04 -16.29 -1.03
CA MET A 188 12.62 -16.47 -0.69
C MET A 188 11.85 -17.05 -1.89
N SER A 189 10.68 -17.63 -1.62
CA SER A 189 9.79 -18.16 -2.66
C SER A 189 9.28 -17.09 -3.64
N GLY A 190 8.78 -17.52 -4.80
CA GLY A 190 8.40 -16.67 -5.93
C GLY A 190 7.31 -15.62 -5.68
N ILE A 191 6.55 -15.75 -4.58
CA ILE A 191 5.53 -14.76 -4.17
C ILE A 191 6.11 -13.57 -3.38
N SER A 192 7.41 -13.61 -3.07
CA SER A 192 8.13 -12.54 -2.40
C SER A 192 8.57 -11.45 -3.39
N GLY A 193 8.46 -10.18 -2.97
CA GLY A 193 9.09 -9.07 -3.70
C GLY A 193 10.62 -9.21 -3.79
N SER A 194 11.26 -9.81 -2.77
CA SER A 194 12.69 -10.08 -2.73
C SER A 194 13.12 -11.09 -3.81
N HIS A 195 12.32 -12.13 -4.06
CA HIS A 195 12.59 -13.08 -5.15
C HIS A 195 12.62 -12.39 -6.52
N LYS A 196 11.60 -11.59 -6.84
CA LYS A 196 11.55 -10.85 -8.11
C LYS A 196 12.77 -9.95 -8.29
N ASN A 197 13.21 -9.31 -7.21
CA ASN A 197 14.42 -8.49 -7.20
C ASN A 197 15.67 -9.31 -7.52
N LEU A 198 15.81 -10.47 -6.89
CA LEU A 198 16.93 -11.37 -7.09
C LEU A 198 16.99 -11.91 -8.54
N GLN A 199 15.85 -12.26 -9.12
CA GLN A 199 15.76 -12.66 -10.54
C GLN A 199 16.22 -11.52 -11.48
N GLN A 200 15.83 -10.28 -11.19
CA GLN A 200 16.27 -9.12 -11.95
C GLN A 200 17.79 -8.88 -11.80
N PHE A 201 18.32 -9.09 -10.60
CA PHE A 201 19.75 -9.04 -10.34
C PHE A 201 20.51 -10.07 -11.17
N TRP A 202 20.10 -11.33 -11.14
CA TRP A 202 20.72 -12.38 -11.95
C TRP A 202 20.66 -12.06 -13.44
N HIS A 203 19.52 -11.63 -13.94
CA HIS A 203 19.37 -11.23 -15.34
C HIS A 203 20.33 -10.08 -15.72
N ARG A 204 20.40 -9.03 -14.91
CA ARG A 204 21.25 -7.85 -15.14
C ARG A 204 22.73 -8.22 -15.18
N HIS A 205 23.17 -9.11 -14.31
CA HIS A 205 24.56 -9.55 -14.21
C HIS A 205 24.89 -10.81 -15.01
N LYS A 206 23.90 -11.30 -15.81
CA LYS A 206 24.03 -12.52 -16.63
C LYS A 206 24.46 -13.73 -15.79
N LEU A 207 23.85 -13.88 -14.62
CA LEU A 207 24.07 -14.99 -13.70
C LEU A 207 23.03 -16.09 -13.96
N SER A 208 23.44 -17.34 -13.73
CA SER A 208 22.59 -18.52 -13.81
C SER A 208 23.01 -19.52 -12.71
N PRO A 209 22.72 -19.22 -11.44
CA PRO A 209 23.10 -20.08 -10.34
C PRO A 209 22.44 -21.46 -10.46
N LYS A 210 23.23 -22.52 -10.24
CA LYS A 210 22.75 -23.90 -10.37
C LYS A 210 22.21 -24.49 -9.06
N LYS A 211 22.57 -23.88 -7.95
CA LYS A 211 22.23 -24.36 -6.61
C LYS A 211 21.43 -23.30 -5.88
N GLN A 212 20.24 -23.67 -5.39
CA GLN A 212 19.35 -22.78 -4.67
C GLN A 212 18.82 -23.46 -3.42
N ILE A 213 18.64 -22.67 -2.37
CA ILE A 213 17.91 -23.03 -1.15
C ILE A 213 16.73 -22.05 -1.04
N ILE A 214 15.51 -22.55 -0.99
CA ILE A 214 14.33 -21.71 -0.79
C ILE A 214 14.02 -21.68 0.70
N CYS A 215 13.98 -20.46 1.27
CA CYS A 215 13.67 -20.25 2.68
C CYS A 215 12.85 -18.97 2.83
N ASP A 216 11.64 -19.08 3.39
CA ASP A 216 10.69 -17.97 3.51
C ASP A 216 10.82 -17.20 4.85
N TYR A 217 11.77 -17.59 5.69
CA TYR A 217 12.01 -16.93 6.96
C TYR A 217 13.33 -16.12 6.93
N PRO A 218 13.27 -14.78 6.92
CA PRO A 218 14.45 -13.92 6.68
C PRO A 218 15.58 -14.12 7.68
N GLN A 219 15.27 -14.41 8.95
CA GLN A 219 16.31 -14.64 9.95
C GLN A 219 17.09 -15.92 9.65
N THR A 220 16.40 -16.99 9.26
CA THR A 220 17.02 -18.27 8.85
C THR A 220 17.91 -18.10 7.62
N ILE A 221 17.52 -17.22 6.66
CA ILE A 221 18.38 -16.92 5.51
C ILE A 221 19.74 -16.39 5.97
N ILE A 222 19.74 -15.44 6.91
CA ILE A 222 20.99 -14.89 7.47
C ILE A 222 21.80 -15.96 8.21
N ASP A 223 21.12 -16.81 8.99
CA ASP A 223 21.77 -17.89 9.73
C ASP A 223 22.42 -18.91 8.78
N LEU A 224 21.74 -19.29 7.70
CA LEU A 224 22.27 -20.18 6.68
C LEU A 224 23.52 -19.58 5.98
N VAL A 225 23.51 -18.25 5.70
CA VAL A 225 24.69 -17.58 5.16
C VAL A 225 25.81 -17.57 6.19
N ALA A 226 25.53 -17.26 7.46
CA ALA A 226 26.51 -17.27 8.54
C ALA A 226 27.19 -18.63 8.72
N ASP A 227 26.44 -19.73 8.54
CA ASP A 227 26.92 -21.11 8.59
C ASP A 227 27.63 -21.58 7.30
N GLY A 228 27.80 -20.71 6.30
CA GLY A 228 28.50 -21.04 5.07
C GLY A 228 27.68 -21.76 4.01
N ALA A 229 26.34 -21.85 4.15
CA ALA A 229 25.50 -22.55 3.19
C ALA A 229 25.42 -21.87 1.81
N GLY A 230 25.72 -20.56 1.71
CA GLY A 230 25.68 -19.86 0.44
C GLY A 230 25.64 -18.34 0.57
N LEU A 231 25.10 -17.70 -0.47
CA LEU A 231 24.94 -16.25 -0.56
C LEU A 231 23.46 -15.88 -0.51
N ALA A 232 23.13 -14.67 -0.06
CA ALA A 232 21.78 -14.15 -0.10
C ALA A 232 21.75 -12.64 -0.39
N MET A 233 20.67 -12.18 -1.00
CA MET A 233 20.33 -10.75 -1.12
C MET A 233 19.30 -10.42 -0.06
N VAL A 234 19.67 -9.59 0.93
CA VAL A 234 18.81 -9.26 2.07
C VAL A 234 18.71 -7.74 2.29
N PRO A 235 17.70 -7.24 3.01
CA PRO A 235 17.65 -5.83 3.38
C PRO A 235 18.93 -5.40 4.11
N LYS A 236 19.57 -4.33 3.65
CA LYS A 236 20.88 -3.86 4.17
C LYS A 236 20.84 -3.57 5.66
N HIS A 237 19.73 -3.01 6.17
CA HIS A 237 19.57 -2.76 7.60
C HIS A 237 19.51 -4.04 8.43
N THR A 238 18.88 -5.10 7.92
CA THR A 238 18.81 -6.42 8.58
C THR A 238 20.19 -7.08 8.62
N ALA A 239 20.95 -7.02 7.52
CA ALA A 239 22.32 -7.53 7.48
C ALA A 239 23.23 -6.80 8.47
N LYS A 240 23.13 -5.45 8.53
CA LYS A 240 23.87 -4.65 9.51
C LYS A 240 23.52 -5.00 10.95
N ALA A 241 22.22 -5.18 11.25
CA ALA A 241 21.77 -5.58 12.59
C ALA A 241 22.31 -6.95 12.98
N ALA A 242 22.26 -7.94 12.09
CA ALA A 242 22.80 -9.27 12.31
C ALA A 242 24.31 -9.24 12.62
N ARG A 243 25.07 -8.45 11.88
CA ARG A 243 26.49 -8.24 12.12
C ARG A 243 26.78 -7.60 13.49
N THR A 244 26.01 -6.59 13.87
CA THR A 244 26.11 -5.96 15.20
C THR A 244 25.82 -6.96 16.32
N GLN A 245 24.94 -7.95 16.07
CA GLN A 245 24.64 -9.05 16.99
C GLN A 245 25.69 -10.17 16.98
N GLY A 246 26.80 -10.02 16.27
CA GLY A 246 27.88 -10.99 16.20
C GLY A 246 27.69 -12.13 15.20
N LYS A 247 26.71 -12.07 14.29
CA LYS A 247 26.58 -13.05 13.21
C LYS A 247 27.74 -12.93 12.24
N PRO A 248 28.41 -14.05 11.87
CA PRO A 248 29.58 -14.03 10.97
C PRO A 248 29.16 -13.92 9.50
N VAL A 249 28.62 -12.73 9.14
CA VAL A 249 28.25 -12.39 7.77
C VAL A 249 28.95 -11.10 7.33
N ALA A 250 29.41 -11.07 6.08
CA ALA A 250 29.97 -9.91 5.44
C ALA A 250 29.04 -9.34 4.38
N LEU A 251 29.08 -8.01 4.18
CA LEU A 251 28.32 -7.33 3.14
C LEU A 251 29.21 -7.07 1.93
N ILE A 252 28.66 -7.29 0.75
CA ILE A 252 29.27 -7.00 -0.55
C ILE A 252 28.53 -5.78 -1.12
N ASP A 253 29.09 -4.59 -0.86
CA ASP A 253 28.45 -3.31 -1.18
C ASP A 253 28.42 -2.99 -2.69
N GLU A 254 29.22 -3.69 -3.50
CA GLU A 254 29.29 -3.55 -4.95
C GLU A 254 27.97 -3.88 -5.67
N PHE A 255 27.04 -4.54 -4.99
CA PHE A 255 25.76 -4.99 -5.54
C PHE A 255 24.56 -4.51 -4.75
N GLU A 256 24.56 -3.25 -4.36
CA GLU A 256 23.38 -2.65 -3.75
C GLU A 256 22.24 -2.56 -4.74
N GLN A 257 21.05 -2.90 -4.27
CA GLN A 257 19.78 -2.70 -4.98
C GLN A 257 18.78 -2.01 -4.09
N SER A 258 17.75 -1.46 -4.68
CA SER A 258 16.70 -0.77 -3.94
C SER A 258 15.32 -1.16 -4.45
N LEU A 259 14.42 -1.47 -3.54
CA LEU A 259 13.03 -1.81 -3.83
C LEU A 259 12.10 -0.80 -3.18
N PRO A 260 11.09 -0.31 -3.91
CA PRO A 260 10.09 0.57 -3.33
C PRO A 260 9.19 -0.20 -2.35
N LEU A 261 9.01 0.37 -1.17
CA LEU A 261 8.01 -0.05 -0.18
C LEU A 261 6.77 0.82 -0.34
N HIS A 262 5.62 0.18 -0.45
CA HIS A 262 4.32 0.84 -0.55
C HIS A 262 3.39 0.40 0.57
N PHE A 263 2.49 1.27 0.96
CA PHE A 263 1.26 0.91 1.63
C PHE A 263 0.16 0.75 0.58
N VAL A 264 -0.56 -0.37 0.61
CA VAL A 264 -1.55 -0.76 -0.40
C VAL A 264 -2.89 -1.06 0.22
N TYR A 265 -3.96 -0.72 -0.49
CA TYR A 265 -5.34 -0.94 -0.06
C TYR A 265 -6.28 -0.97 -1.27
N LEU A 266 -7.50 -1.49 -1.09
CA LEU A 266 -8.52 -1.48 -2.13
C LEU A 266 -9.17 -0.09 -2.23
N ASP A 267 -9.44 0.37 -3.45
CA ASP A 267 -10.06 1.67 -3.72
C ASP A 267 -11.47 1.78 -3.08
N GLU A 268 -12.21 0.68 -3.09
CA GLU A 268 -13.55 0.61 -2.47
C GLU A 268 -13.55 0.87 -0.95
N TYR A 269 -12.42 0.69 -0.27
CA TYR A 269 -12.27 1.00 1.16
C TYR A 269 -11.92 2.47 1.43
N GLY A 270 -11.80 3.33 0.43
CA GLY A 270 -11.40 4.73 0.60
C GLY A 270 -12.22 5.53 1.62
N THR A 271 -13.34 4.95 2.10
CA THR A 271 -14.22 5.53 3.11
C THR A 271 -14.29 4.72 4.41
N ASP A 272 -13.58 3.61 4.49
CA ASP A 272 -13.56 2.74 5.67
C ASP A 272 -12.76 3.38 6.82
N HIS A 273 -13.34 3.39 8.03
CA HIS A 273 -12.72 4.04 9.18
C HIS A 273 -11.41 3.38 9.62
N ALA A 274 -11.35 2.04 9.56
CA ALA A 274 -10.14 1.31 9.91
C ALA A 274 -9.02 1.58 8.90
N LEU A 275 -9.33 1.62 7.59
CA LEU A 275 -8.35 2.00 6.57
C LEU A 275 -7.86 3.43 6.76
N LEU A 276 -8.76 4.39 6.99
CA LEU A 276 -8.37 5.80 7.15
C LEU A 276 -7.44 5.98 8.35
N LEU A 277 -7.74 5.33 9.49
CA LEU A 277 -6.86 5.33 10.65
C LEU A 277 -5.49 4.74 10.33
N LEU A 278 -5.46 3.56 9.68
CA LEU A 278 -4.21 2.90 9.29
C LEU A 278 -3.39 3.77 8.34
N LEU A 279 -4.03 4.34 7.32
CA LEU A 279 -3.37 5.16 6.29
C LEU A 279 -2.76 6.42 6.90
N ASP A 280 -3.51 7.15 7.72
CA ASP A 280 -3.03 8.36 8.38
C ASP A 280 -1.84 8.07 9.29
N CYS A 281 -1.93 7.01 10.11
CA CYS A 281 -0.83 6.61 10.99
C CYS A 281 0.41 6.13 10.21
N VAL A 282 0.22 5.37 9.15
CA VAL A 282 1.32 4.91 8.28
C VAL A 282 2.03 6.09 7.64
N LEU A 283 1.27 7.02 7.05
CA LEU A 283 1.87 8.20 6.41
C LEU A 283 2.64 9.06 7.41
N GLU A 284 2.13 9.26 8.62
CA GLU A 284 2.84 10.02 9.66
C GLU A 284 4.16 9.35 10.07
N VAL A 285 4.14 8.04 10.35
CA VAL A 285 5.34 7.28 10.75
C VAL A 285 6.41 7.28 9.66
N TRP A 286 6.04 7.30 8.38
CA TRP A 286 7.00 7.30 7.26
C TRP A 286 7.37 8.71 6.79
N GLN A 287 6.49 9.71 6.85
CA GLN A 287 6.80 11.10 6.48
C GLN A 287 7.72 11.80 7.47
N ALA A 288 7.71 11.40 8.74
CA ALA A 288 8.63 11.93 9.76
C ALA A 288 10.12 11.68 9.43
N GLU A 289 10.45 10.80 8.50
CA GLU A 289 11.84 10.57 8.02
C GLU A 289 12.22 11.43 6.82
N ILE A 290 11.27 11.79 5.95
CA ILE A 290 11.54 12.65 4.77
C ILE A 290 11.97 14.05 5.19
N GLY A 291 11.56 14.52 6.37
CA GLY A 291 11.98 15.81 6.94
C GLY A 291 13.30 15.80 7.73
N LYS A 292 13.97 14.64 7.86
CA LYS A 292 15.25 14.49 8.61
C LYS A 292 16.45 14.14 7.73
N ALA A 293 16.26 13.98 6.42
CA ALA A 293 17.29 13.78 5.40
C ALA A 293 17.52 15.07 4.61
#